data_6d554ce2443a743d5f806f80661ad3b1
#
_entry.id   6d554ce2443a743d5f806f80661ad3b1
#
_cell.length_a   1.000
_cell.length_b   1.000
_cell.length_c   1.000
_cell.angle_alpha   90.00
_cell.angle_beta   90.00
_cell.angle_gamma   90.00
#
_symmetry.space_group_name_H-M   'P 1'
#
loop_
_entity.id
_entity.type
_entity.pdbx_description
1 polymer ?
#
loop_
_entity_poly.entity_id
_entity_poly.type
_entity_poly.pdbx_seq_one_letter_code
_entity_poly.pdbx_strand_id
1 'polypeptide(L)' 'MNAEIEKKIGNNLRLIREKAGFTQEYVATKLQLSGCDITRSAVAKIEVGQRHLYPDEIILLKDILRTTYEEIFQI' A
#
# COMPACT_ATOMS: atom_id res chain seq x y z
N MET A 1 16.51 3.81 -6.61
CA MET A 1 15.40 2.85 -6.54
C MET A 1 14.88 2.56 -7.94
N ASN A 2 14.35 1.38 -8.16
CA ASN A 2 13.82 1.00 -9.46
C ASN A 2 12.36 1.45 -9.56
N ALA A 3 12.10 2.48 -10.35
CA ALA A 3 10.77 3.06 -10.48
C ALA A 3 9.74 2.09 -11.07
N GLU A 4 10.16 1.19 -11.95
CA GLU A 4 9.26 0.19 -12.52
C GLU A 4 8.81 -0.82 -11.48
N ILE A 5 9.73 -1.28 -10.63
CA ILE A 5 9.40 -2.22 -9.55
C ILE A 5 8.48 -1.56 -8.54
N GLU A 6 8.76 -0.34 -8.14
CA GLU A 6 7.91 0.40 -7.20
C GLU A 6 6.51 0.60 -7.76
N LYS A 7 6.40 0.91 -9.04
CA LYS A 7 5.11 1.07 -9.69
C LYS A 7 4.33 -0.24 -9.71
N LYS A 8 5.00 -1.36 -9.97
CA LYS A 8 4.37 -2.69 -9.94
C LYS A 8 3.88 -3.05 -8.56
N ILE A 9 4.69 -2.80 -7.54
CA ILE A 9 4.30 -3.05 -6.15
C ILE A 9 3.11 -2.18 -5.76
N GLY A 10 3.14 -0.90 -6.11
CA GLY A 10 2.03 0.01 -5.87
C GLY A 10 0.74 -0.46 -6.55
N ASN A 11 0.85 -0.91 -7.79
CA ASN A 11 -0.29 -1.45 -8.52
C ASN A 11 -0.84 -2.73 -7.87
N ASN A 12 0.04 -3.59 -7.38
CA ASN A 12 -0.36 -4.79 -6.65
C ASN A 12 -1.18 -4.42 -5.41
N LEU A 13 -0.69 -3.44 -4.65
CA LEU A 13 -1.39 -2.95 -3.46
C LEU A 13 -2.77 -2.40 -3.82
N ARG A 14 -2.86 -1.64 -4.91
CA ARG A 14 -4.14 -1.10 -5.38
C ARG A 14 -5.12 -2.21 -5.72
N LEU A 15 -4.68 -3.22 -6.47
CA LEU A 15 -5.54 -4.34 -6.87
C LEU A 15 -6.00 -5.15 -5.66
N ILE A 16 -5.09 -5.40 -4.72
CA ILE A 16 -5.42 -6.11 -3.48
C ILE A 16 -6.46 -5.30 -2.68
N ARG A 17 -6.26 -4.00 -2.56
CA ARG A 17 -7.18 -3.10 -1.87
C ARG A 17 -8.57 -3.12 -2.52
N GLU A 18 -8.62 -2.97 -3.83
CA GLU A 18 -9.89 -2.94 -4.57
C GLU A 18 -10.63 -4.27 -4.45
N LYS A 19 -9.90 -5.38 -4.56
CA LYS A 19 -10.48 -6.71 -4.41
C LYS A 19 -11.07 -6.93 -3.02
N ALA A 20 -10.43 -6.36 -2.00
CA ALA A 20 -10.92 -6.43 -0.63
C ALA A 20 -12.11 -5.50 -0.38
N GLY A 21 -12.42 -4.61 -1.30
CA GLY A 21 -13.51 -3.65 -1.16
C GLY A 21 -13.17 -2.44 -0.31
N PHE A 22 -11.89 -2.15 -0.12
CA PHE A 22 -11.44 -1.02 0.71
C PHE A 22 -11.17 0.22 -0.14
N THR A 23 -11.50 1.40 0.41
CA THR A 23 -11.14 2.68 -0.18
C THR A 23 -9.73 3.08 0.23
N GLN A 24 -9.13 4.01 -0.51
CA GLN A 24 -7.84 4.60 -0.13
C GLN A 24 -7.93 5.27 1.24
N GLU A 25 -9.06 5.94 1.51
CA GLU A 25 -9.29 6.61 2.79
C GLU A 25 -9.36 5.61 3.95
N TYR A 26 -10.03 4.48 3.76
CA TYR A 26 -10.09 3.42 4.76
C TYR A 26 -8.68 2.94 5.12
N VAL A 27 -7.86 2.67 4.11
CA VAL A 27 -6.49 2.19 4.32
C VAL A 27 -5.66 3.26 5.03
N ALA A 28 -5.76 4.53 4.62
CA ALA A 28 -5.06 5.62 5.27
C ALA A 28 -5.47 5.74 6.75
N THR A 29 -6.77 5.65 7.04
CA THR A 29 -7.29 5.70 8.41
C THR A 29 -6.72 4.56 9.26
N LYS A 30 -6.69 3.35 8.72
CA LYS A 30 -6.12 2.19 9.43
C LYS A 30 -4.64 2.35 9.69
N LEU A 31 -3.89 2.90 8.74
CA LEU A 31 -2.47 3.19 8.92
C LEU A 31 -2.26 4.22 10.04
N GLN A 32 -3.05 5.28 10.06
CA GLN A 32 -2.97 6.30 11.09
C GLN A 32 -3.28 5.74 12.48
N LEU A 33 -4.29 4.89 12.58
CA LEU A 33 -4.63 4.22 13.84
C LEU A 33 -3.53 3.27 14.32
N SER A 34 -2.71 2.77 13.40
CA SER A 34 -1.57 1.91 13.71
C SER A 34 -0.29 2.71 13.99
N GLY A 35 -0.39 4.03 14.09
CA GLY A 35 0.75 4.89 14.37
C GLY A 35 1.55 5.33 13.15
N CYS A 36 1.07 5.02 11.95
CA CYS A 36 1.72 5.42 10.71
C CYS A 36 0.98 6.62 10.11
N ASP A 37 1.60 7.80 10.19
CA ASP A 37 0.96 9.05 9.78
C ASP A 37 1.00 9.21 8.25
N ILE A 38 0.11 8.51 7.58
CA ILE A 38 -0.03 8.55 6.13
C ILE A 38 -1.42 9.08 5.78
N THR A 39 -1.47 10.02 4.84
CA THR A 39 -2.72 10.56 4.33
C THR A 39 -3.26 9.73 3.17
N ARG A 40 -4.54 9.94 2.83
CA ARG A 40 -5.14 9.35 1.64
C ARG A 40 -4.34 9.69 0.38
N SER A 41 -3.87 10.93 0.27
CA SER A 41 -3.06 11.38 -0.86
C SER A 41 -1.76 10.58 -0.97
N ALA A 42 -1.12 10.28 0.16
CA ALA A 42 0.10 9.47 0.19
C ALA A 42 -0.19 8.03 -0.24
N VAL A 43 -1.32 7.45 0.19
CA VAL A 43 -1.74 6.12 -0.27
C VAL A 43 -1.90 6.11 -1.80
N ALA A 44 -2.58 7.12 -2.34
CA ALA A 44 -2.77 7.24 -3.78
C ALA A 44 -1.43 7.31 -4.54
N LYS A 45 -0.47 8.06 -4.01
CA LYS A 45 0.86 8.18 -4.63
C LYS A 45 1.65 6.88 -4.56
N ILE A 46 1.54 6.13 -3.48
CA ILE A 46 2.15 4.80 -3.36
C ILE A 46 1.61 3.88 -4.45
N GLU A 47 0.30 3.89 -4.67
CA GLU A 47 -0.34 2.99 -5.63
C GLU A 47 0.05 3.25 -7.07
N VAL A 48 0.48 4.45 -7.40
CA VAL A 48 0.95 4.80 -8.76
C VAL A 48 2.46 4.90 -8.88
N GLY A 49 3.19 4.57 -7.81
CA GLY A 49 4.65 4.56 -7.82
C GLY A 49 5.30 5.93 -7.69
N GLN A 50 4.57 6.92 -7.22
CA GLN A 50 5.08 8.30 -7.05
C GLN A 50 5.62 8.57 -5.66
N ARG A 51 5.48 7.63 -4.74
CA ARG A 51 5.99 7.75 -3.38
C ARG A 51 6.62 6.43 -2.96
N HIS A 52 7.78 6.51 -2.32
CA HIS A 52 8.44 5.33 -1.77
C HIS A 52 7.59 4.66 -0.70
N LEU A 53 7.69 3.35 -0.64
CA LEU A 53 7.04 2.53 0.36
C LEU A 53 8.11 2.05 1.34
N TYR A 54 7.99 2.43 2.60
CA TYR A 54 8.95 2.08 3.63
C TYR A 54 8.61 0.72 4.26
N PRO A 55 9.60 0.00 4.82
CA PRO A 55 9.39 -1.36 5.35
C PRO A 55 8.30 -1.47 6.40
N ASP A 56 8.22 -0.53 7.33
CA ASP A 56 7.18 -0.53 8.36
C ASP A 56 5.78 -0.36 7.75
N GLU A 57 5.68 0.43 6.70
CA GLU A 57 4.43 0.62 5.97
C GLU A 57 4.00 -0.66 5.27
N ILE A 58 4.95 -1.40 4.71
CA ILE A 58 4.67 -2.68 4.04
C ILE A 58 4.09 -3.69 5.04
N ILE A 59 4.68 -3.78 6.21
CA ILE A 59 4.23 -4.69 7.26
C ILE A 59 2.79 -4.35 7.67
N LEU A 60 2.50 -3.08 7.89
CA LEU A 60 1.16 -2.64 8.27
C LEU A 60 0.15 -2.87 7.15
N LEU A 61 0.53 -2.56 5.91
CA LEU A 61 -0.36 -2.78 4.76
C LEU A 61 -0.69 -4.25 4.57
N LYS A 62 0.28 -5.13 4.75
CA LYS A 62 0.06 -6.57 4.66
C LYS A 62 -1.04 -7.00 5.64
N ASP A 63 -0.99 -6.50 6.87
CA ASP A 63 -1.98 -6.84 7.89
C ASP A 63 -3.34 -6.19 7.61
N ILE A 64 -3.36 -4.91 7.25
CA ILE A 64 -4.59 -4.16 6.97
C ILE A 64 -5.34 -4.77 5.79
N LEU A 65 -4.62 -5.10 4.74
CA LEU A 65 -5.19 -5.66 3.51
C LEU A 65 -5.42 -7.17 3.59
N ARG A 66 -4.96 -7.81 4.66
CA ARG A 66 -5.08 -9.25 4.87
C ARG A 66 -4.53 -10.04 3.69
N THR A 67 -3.34 -9.66 3.26
CA THR A 67 -2.65 -10.26 2.13
C THR A 67 -1.34 -10.91 2.59
N THR A 68 -0.52 -11.31 1.64
CA THR A 68 0.79 -11.90 1.88
C THR A 68 1.87 -11.03 1.25
N TYR A 69 3.10 -11.16 1.75
CA TYR A 69 4.24 -10.47 1.12
C TYR A 69 4.44 -10.95 -0.31
N GLU A 70 4.19 -12.23 -0.57
CA GLU A 70 4.31 -12.77 -1.92
C GLU A 70 3.37 -12.06 -2.90
N GLU A 71 2.13 -11.81 -2.50
CA GLU A 71 1.17 -11.09 -3.33
C GLU A 71 1.57 -9.64 -3.55
N ILE A 72 2.06 -8.98 -2.49
CA ILE A 72 2.50 -7.59 -2.58
C ILE A 72 3.69 -7.45 -3.54
N PHE A 73 4.65 -8.37 -3.47
CA PHE A 73 5.90 -8.29 -4.22
C PHE A 73 5.91 -9.11 -5.51
N GLN A 74 4.77 -9.56 -5.96
CA GLN A 74 4.67 -10.31 -7.20
C GLN A 74 4.94 -9.40 -8.40
N ILE A 75 6.09 -9.56 -9.00
CA ILE A 75 6.51 -8.80 -10.16
C ILE A 75 6.94 -9.74 -11.31
#